data_b912fafe7da0cc0f6a84ea0fd7e0a39c
#
_entry.id   b912fafe7da0cc0f6a84ea0fd7e0a39c
#
_cell.length_a   1.000
_cell.length_b   1.000
_cell.length_c   1.000
_cell.angle_alpha   90.00
_cell.angle_beta   90.00
_cell.angle_gamma   90.00
#
_symmetry.space_group_name_H-M   'P 1'
#
loop_
_entity.id
_entity.type
_entity.pdbx_description
1 polymer ?
#
loop_
_entity_poly.entity_id
_entity_poly.type
_entity_poly.pdbx_seq_one_letter_code
_entity_poly.pdbx_strand_id
1 'polypeptide(L)'
;MDDFARTTRYLWLARPDIGCIGISRIKLRMSTYNREPVTLKDAKNAVGTEIGVSPWRVVSQEMINQFADATDDHQFIHVDPERAATETPFGGTIAHGFLTLSLLSTLAYETIPPIEGAGIGVNYGFDAIRFMSPVKSGARIRARFVLAEFTARPSGWMHLNYDVTVEVEGSKKPALTARWLTLAALDKKDASA
;
A
#
# COMPACT_ATOMS: atom_id res chain seq x y z
N MET A 1 46.52 -17.79 -15.56
CA MET A 1 45.99 -18.96 -14.87
C MET A 1 44.68 -18.49 -14.36
N ASP A 2 43.69 -18.49 -15.23
CA ASP A 2 42.62 -19.47 -15.54
C ASP A 2 41.47 -19.29 -14.54
N ASP A 3 40.44 -18.69 -14.97
CA ASP A 3 39.26 -19.16 -15.72
C ASP A 3 38.17 -19.68 -14.78
N PHE A 4 37.11 -18.92 -14.61
CA PHE A 4 35.80 -19.45 -14.25
C PHE A 4 34.66 -18.55 -14.80
N ALA A 5 34.53 -18.50 -16.13
CA ALA A 5 33.29 -18.12 -16.78
C ALA A 5 32.44 -19.39 -16.98
N ARG A 6 31.36 -19.58 -16.26
CA ARG A 6 30.30 -20.55 -16.60
C ARG A 6 28.98 -19.85 -16.83
N THR A 7 28.74 -19.59 -18.08
CA THR A 7 27.49 -19.24 -18.70
C THR A 7 26.49 -20.38 -18.55
N THR A 8 25.44 -20.21 -17.75
CA THR A 8 24.29 -21.12 -17.73
C THR A 8 23.27 -20.63 -18.73
N ARG A 9 23.24 -21.21 -19.93
CA ARG A 9 22.20 -21.04 -20.94
C ARG A 9 20.97 -21.82 -20.47
N TYR A 10 19.87 -21.11 -20.18
CA TYR A 10 18.55 -21.75 -20.09
C TYR A 10 18.02 -22.01 -21.50
N LEU A 11 18.03 -23.28 -21.89
CA LEU A 11 17.33 -23.77 -23.10
C LEU A 11 15.81 -23.81 -22.78
N TRP A 12 15.03 -22.92 -23.38
CA TRP A 12 13.61 -23.09 -23.49
C TRP A 12 13.30 -24.00 -24.68
N LEU A 13 12.85 -25.24 -24.40
CA LEU A 13 12.30 -26.15 -25.37
C LEU A 13 10.98 -25.58 -25.88
N ALA A 14 10.95 -25.15 -27.12
CA ALA A 14 9.75 -24.81 -27.86
C ALA A 14 8.89 -26.07 -28.02
N ARG A 15 7.65 -26.07 -27.51
CA ARG A 15 6.59 -26.98 -27.92
C ARG A 15 5.83 -26.33 -29.07
N PRO A 16 5.74 -26.93 -30.25
CA PRO A 16 4.80 -26.54 -31.27
C PRO A 16 3.42 -27.07 -30.91
N ASP A 17 2.37 -26.36 -31.35
CA ASP A 17 0.95 -26.70 -31.32
C ASP A 17 0.11 -26.24 -30.13
N ILE A 18 -0.01 -24.91 -30.00
CA ILE A 18 -1.24 -24.30 -29.48
C ILE A 18 -1.60 -23.14 -30.41
N GLY A 19 -2.76 -23.30 -31.12
CA GLY A 19 -3.25 -22.37 -32.11
C GLY A 19 -3.33 -20.92 -31.58
N CYS A 20 -3.04 -19.98 -32.48
CA CYS A 20 -3.19 -18.54 -32.25
C CYS A 20 -4.65 -18.19 -31.92
N ILE A 21 -4.98 -18.21 -30.61
CA ILE A 21 -6.14 -17.47 -30.12
C ILE A 21 -5.68 -16.03 -30.06
N GLY A 22 -6.30 -15.17 -30.85
CA GLY A 22 -6.01 -13.75 -30.92
C GLY A 22 -6.08 -13.12 -29.52
N ILE A 23 -4.92 -12.88 -28.94
CA ILE A 23 -4.79 -12.06 -27.72
C ILE A 23 -5.02 -10.62 -28.19
N SER A 24 -6.31 -10.24 -28.19
CA SER A 24 -6.69 -8.83 -28.19
C SER A 24 -5.81 -8.16 -27.14
N ARG A 25 -5.04 -7.14 -27.54
CA ARG A 25 -4.23 -6.30 -26.66
C ARG A 25 -5.15 -5.75 -25.57
N ILE A 26 -5.24 -6.47 -24.45
CA ILE A 26 -5.73 -5.91 -23.20
C ILE A 26 -4.69 -4.84 -22.87
N LYS A 27 -4.99 -3.59 -23.22
CA LYS A 27 -4.32 -2.43 -22.61
C LYS A 27 -4.63 -2.54 -21.13
N LEU A 28 -3.75 -3.19 -20.37
CA LEU A 28 -3.72 -3.07 -18.93
C LEU A 28 -3.46 -1.56 -18.68
N ARG A 29 -4.53 -0.82 -18.46
CA ARG A 29 -4.48 0.52 -17.92
C ARG A 29 -4.08 0.33 -16.46
N MET A 30 -2.78 0.25 -16.21
CA MET A 30 -2.22 0.40 -14.87
C MET A 30 -2.27 1.89 -14.50
N SER A 31 -3.48 2.45 -14.42
CA SER A 31 -3.67 3.65 -13.62
C SER A 31 -3.83 3.18 -12.19
N THR A 32 -2.73 3.21 -11.44
CA THR A 32 -2.72 2.95 -9.99
C THR A 32 -3.48 4.03 -9.23
N TYR A 33 -3.85 5.13 -9.87
CA TYR A 33 -4.49 6.29 -9.25
C TYR A 33 -5.88 6.51 -9.82
N ASN A 34 -6.85 6.63 -8.92
CA ASN A 34 -8.26 6.90 -9.25
C ASN A 34 -8.61 8.40 -9.28
N ARG A 35 -7.60 9.28 -9.18
CA ARG A 35 -7.80 10.73 -9.10
C ARG A 35 -6.98 11.47 -10.14
N GLU A 36 -7.52 12.62 -10.57
CA GLU A 36 -6.80 13.53 -11.46
C GLU A 36 -5.51 14.04 -10.78
N PRO A 37 -4.41 14.13 -11.53
CA PRO A 37 -3.16 14.68 -11.01
C PRO A 37 -3.30 16.12 -10.54
N VAL A 38 -2.51 16.50 -9.55
CA VAL A 38 -2.40 17.87 -9.04
C VAL A 38 -1.02 18.46 -9.32
N THR A 39 -0.96 19.79 -9.46
CA THR A 39 0.33 20.46 -9.67
C THR A 39 1.18 20.44 -8.40
N LEU A 40 2.50 20.62 -8.54
CA LEU A 40 3.40 20.80 -7.40
C LEU A 40 2.98 21.96 -6.50
N LYS A 41 2.44 23.04 -7.09
CA LYS A 41 1.96 24.20 -6.35
C LYS A 41 0.75 23.84 -5.49
N ASP A 42 -0.19 23.10 -6.06
CA ASP A 42 -1.40 22.69 -5.32
C ASP A 42 -1.06 21.71 -4.20
N ALA A 43 -0.14 20.76 -4.45
CA ALA A 43 0.37 19.87 -3.41
C ALA A 43 1.02 20.64 -2.25
N LYS A 44 1.85 21.65 -2.53
CA LYS A 44 2.44 22.52 -1.49
C LYS A 44 1.39 23.28 -0.70
N ASN A 45 0.36 23.79 -1.37
CA ASN A 45 -0.72 24.54 -0.72
C ASN A 45 -1.63 23.65 0.14
N ALA A 46 -1.63 22.35 -0.11
CA ALA A 46 -2.42 21.37 0.66
C ALA A 46 -1.76 20.93 1.98
N VAL A 47 -0.53 21.38 2.28
CA VAL A 47 0.12 21.06 3.56
C VAL A 47 -0.72 21.54 4.73
N GLY A 48 -0.90 20.64 5.73
CA GLY A 48 -1.74 20.85 6.90
C GLY A 48 -3.23 20.53 6.68
N THR A 49 -3.63 20.09 5.49
CA THR A 49 -5.04 19.77 5.18
C THR A 49 -5.26 18.27 4.95
N GLU A 50 -6.50 17.81 5.18
CA GLU A 50 -6.92 16.47 4.78
C GLU A 50 -7.03 16.42 3.24
N ILE A 51 -6.19 15.59 2.62
CA ILE A 51 -6.13 15.45 1.16
C ILE A 51 -7.00 14.31 0.64
N GLY A 52 -7.56 13.51 1.52
CA GLY A 52 -8.54 12.51 1.15
C GLY A 52 -8.86 11.47 2.21
N VAL A 53 -9.98 10.80 1.98
CA VAL A 53 -10.47 9.67 2.77
C VAL A 53 -10.76 8.53 1.80
N SER A 54 -10.19 7.34 2.07
CA SER A 54 -10.36 6.21 1.19
C SER A 54 -11.80 5.63 1.24
N PRO A 55 -12.20 4.88 0.23
CA PRO A 55 -13.36 4.00 0.34
C PRO A 55 -13.18 3.00 1.49
N TRP A 56 -14.30 2.48 1.98
CA TRP A 56 -14.29 1.38 2.93
C TRP A 56 -13.84 0.08 2.27
N ARG A 57 -12.91 -0.64 2.91
CA ARG A 57 -12.38 -1.92 2.46
C ARG A 57 -12.60 -2.98 3.51
N VAL A 58 -13.13 -4.15 3.11
CA VAL A 58 -13.28 -5.31 3.99
C VAL A 58 -11.91 -5.95 4.20
N VAL A 59 -11.60 -6.26 5.45
CA VAL A 59 -10.44 -7.10 5.82
C VAL A 59 -10.96 -8.53 6.06
N SER A 60 -10.92 -9.35 5.02
CA SER A 60 -11.47 -10.72 5.07
C SER A 60 -10.53 -11.68 5.77
N GLN A 61 -11.07 -12.82 6.25
CA GLN A 61 -10.27 -13.92 6.80
C GLN A 61 -9.29 -14.48 5.77
N GLU A 62 -9.69 -14.54 4.51
CA GLU A 62 -8.81 -14.99 3.43
C GLU A 62 -7.58 -14.08 3.29
N MET A 63 -7.78 -12.77 3.33
CA MET A 63 -6.67 -11.79 3.29
C MET A 63 -5.74 -11.97 4.50
N ILE A 64 -6.29 -12.23 5.69
CA ILE A 64 -5.52 -12.48 6.91
C ILE A 64 -4.70 -13.77 6.76
N ASN A 65 -5.29 -14.85 6.25
CA ASN A 65 -4.60 -16.11 6.00
C ASN A 65 -3.47 -15.96 4.98
N GLN A 66 -3.72 -15.27 3.86
CA GLN A 66 -2.69 -14.97 2.86
C GLN A 66 -1.52 -14.16 3.44
N PHE A 67 -1.81 -13.23 4.35
CA PHE A 67 -0.76 -12.46 5.03
C PHE A 67 0.01 -13.34 6.02
N ALA A 68 -0.66 -14.22 6.77
CA ALA A 68 -0.03 -15.21 7.63
C ALA A 68 0.92 -16.10 6.86
N ASP A 69 0.48 -16.62 5.70
CA ASP A 69 1.30 -17.46 4.81
C ASP A 69 2.53 -16.70 4.27
N ALA A 70 2.35 -15.43 3.90
CA ALA A 70 3.42 -14.60 3.34
C ALA A 70 4.48 -14.19 4.38
N THR A 71 4.11 -14.14 5.66
CA THR A 71 5.00 -13.66 6.75
C THR A 71 5.38 -14.75 7.74
N ASP A 72 4.85 -15.96 7.58
CA ASP A 72 4.99 -17.11 8.51
C ASP A 72 4.48 -16.79 9.93
N ASP A 73 3.56 -15.81 10.06
CA ASP A 73 2.93 -15.45 11.34
C ASP A 73 1.54 -16.10 11.45
N HIS A 74 1.52 -17.37 11.84
CA HIS A 74 0.32 -18.19 12.01
C HIS A 74 -0.18 -18.22 13.47
N GLN A 75 -0.02 -17.13 14.23
CA GLN A 75 -0.57 -17.06 15.57
C GLN A 75 -2.09 -17.31 15.53
N PHE A 76 -2.60 -18.17 16.42
CA PHE A 76 -3.99 -18.62 16.40
C PHE A 76 -5.04 -17.50 16.43
N ILE A 77 -4.69 -16.35 17.02
CA ILE A 77 -5.56 -15.16 17.05
C ILE A 77 -5.90 -14.63 15.67
N HIS A 78 -5.13 -15.01 14.64
CA HIS A 78 -5.29 -14.58 13.26
C HIS A 78 -5.95 -15.67 12.39
N VAL A 79 -5.60 -16.95 12.62
CA VAL A 79 -5.92 -18.01 11.67
C VAL A 79 -6.87 -19.10 12.22
N ASP A 80 -7.19 -19.09 13.51
CA ASP A 80 -8.07 -20.07 14.14
C ASP A 80 -9.30 -19.37 14.77
N PRO A 81 -10.43 -19.29 14.04
CA PRO A 81 -11.62 -18.59 14.53
C PRO A 81 -12.22 -19.18 15.81
N GLU A 82 -12.17 -20.51 15.99
CA GLU A 82 -12.76 -21.18 17.15
C GLU A 82 -11.97 -20.87 18.41
N ARG A 83 -10.65 -21.04 18.34
CA ARG A 83 -9.76 -20.69 19.47
C ARG A 83 -9.78 -19.20 19.75
N ALA A 84 -9.72 -18.35 18.71
CA ALA A 84 -9.74 -16.92 18.89
C ALA A 84 -11.04 -16.43 19.55
N ALA A 85 -12.18 -17.08 19.28
CA ALA A 85 -13.45 -16.74 19.88
C ALA A 85 -13.52 -17.12 21.38
N THR A 86 -12.90 -18.24 21.77
CA THR A 86 -13.01 -18.80 23.12
C THR A 86 -11.86 -18.40 24.05
N GLU A 87 -10.65 -18.25 23.49
CA GLU A 87 -9.42 -18.03 24.27
C GLU A 87 -8.98 -16.55 24.31
N THR A 88 -9.68 -15.64 23.60
CA THR A 88 -9.30 -14.24 23.53
C THR A 88 -10.47 -13.28 23.82
N PRO A 89 -10.21 -12.04 24.26
CA PRO A 89 -11.27 -11.06 24.45
C PRO A 89 -11.82 -10.49 23.14
N PHE A 90 -11.31 -10.93 21.97
CA PHE A 90 -11.70 -10.37 20.67
C PHE A 90 -13.01 -10.98 20.14
N GLY A 91 -13.37 -12.20 20.60
CA GLY A 91 -14.59 -12.91 20.19
C GLY A 91 -14.53 -13.40 18.74
N GLY A 92 -13.34 -13.65 18.21
CA GLY A 92 -13.03 -14.14 16.87
C GLY A 92 -11.66 -13.68 16.43
N THR A 93 -11.27 -14.03 15.21
CA THR A 93 -9.97 -13.65 14.65
C THR A 93 -9.85 -12.15 14.36
N ILE A 94 -8.63 -11.67 14.48
CA ILE A 94 -8.24 -10.29 14.17
C ILE A 94 -7.15 -10.26 13.11
N ALA A 95 -7.08 -9.19 12.34
CA ALA A 95 -5.99 -8.95 11.40
C ALA A 95 -4.67 -8.70 12.13
N HIS A 96 -3.56 -9.11 11.53
CA HIS A 96 -2.25 -8.65 11.94
C HIS A 96 -2.18 -7.12 11.89
N GLY A 97 -1.56 -6.49 12.85
CA GLY A 97 -1.33 -5.06 12.81
C GLY A 97 -0.54 -4.65 11.56
N PHE A 98 0.45 -5.45 11.19
CA PHE A 98 1.24 -5.23 9.97
C PHE A 98 0.45 -5.42 8.67
N LEU A 99 -0.56 -6.29 8.63
CA LEU A 99 -1.49 -6.33 7.48
C LEU A 99 -2.23 -5.00 7.35
N THR A 100 -2.79 -4.48 8.46
CA THR A 100 -3.49 -3.18 8.46
C THR A 100 -2.56 -2.06 8.00
N LEU A 101 -1.31 -2.07 8.44
CA LEU A 101 -0.28 -1.13 8.00
C LEU A 101 0.04 -1.26 6.51
N SER A 102 0.19 -2.48 6.00
CA SER A 102 0.50 -2.77 4.60
C SER A 102 -0.60 -2.30 3.64
N LEU A 103 -1.85 -2.29 4.10
CA LEU A 103 -2.98 -1.78 3.32
C LEU A 103 -2.94 -0.27 3.08
N LEU A 104 -2.11 0.50 3.80
CA LEU A 104 -1.98 1.95 3.60
C LEU A 104 -1.62 2.30 2.16
N SER A 105 -0.75 1.53 1.51
CA SER A 105 -0.37 1.78 0.11
C SER A 105 -1.58 1.72 -0.82
N THR A 106 -2.41 0.68 -0.70
CA THR A 106 -3.62 0.54 -1.52
C THR A 106 -4.63 1.65 -1.21
N LEU A 107 -4.88 1.93 0.07
CA LEU A 107 -5.81 2.99 0.49
C LEU A 107 -5.34 4.37 0.02
N ALA A 108 -4.02 4.61 -0.02
CA ALA A 108 -3.44 5.84 -0.56
C ALA A 108 -3.62 5.94 -2.08
N TYR A 109 -3.35 4.88 -2.84
CA TYR A 109 -3.55 4.87 -4.30
C TYR A 109 -5.00 5.13 -4.71
N GLU A 110 -5.95 4.70 -3.90
CA GLU A 110 -7.39 4.95 -4.13
C GLU A 110 -7.80 6.38 -3.77
N THR A 111 -6.94 7.16 -3.08
CA THR A 111 -7.36 8.38 -2.37
C THR A 111 -6.52 9.60 -2.70
N ILE A 112 -5.20 9.47 -2.62
CA ILE A 112 -4.28 10.59 -2.77
C ILE A 112 -4.11 10.88 -4.27
N PRO A 113 -4.37 12.13 -4.73
CA PRO A 113 -4.10 12.48 -6.11
C PRO A 113 -2.59 12.40 -6.39
N PRO A 114 -2.18 11.84 -7.54
CA PRO A 114 -0.79 11.86 -7.95
C PRO A 114 -0.34 13.29 -8.22
N ILE A 115 0.95 13.55 -8.07
CA ILE A 115 1.54 14.84 -8.48
C ILE A 115 1.91 14.74 -9.96
N GLU A 116 1.61 15.78 -10.75
CA GLU A 116 1.99 15.86 -12.14
C GLU A 116 3.50 15.67 -12.30
N GLY A 117 3.90 14.84 -13.27
CA GLY A 117 5.30 14.52 -13.52
C GLY A 117 5.96 13.61 -12.48
N ALA A 118 5.25 13.11 -11.47
CA ALA A 118 5.79 12.12 -10.55
C ALA A 118 5.65 10.70 -11.13
N GLY A 119 6.80 10.03 -11.38
CA GLY A 119 6.83 8.69 -11.98
C GLY A 119 6.92 7.56 -10.96
N ILE A 120 7.72 7.74 -9.92
CA ILE A 120 8.00 6.69 -8.93
C ILE A 120 7.68 7.20 -7.53
N GLY A 121 6.91 6.40 -6.78
CA GLY A 121 6.67 6.59 -5.35
C GLY A 121 7.20 5.41 -4.55
N VAL A 122 7.89 5.67 -3.44
CA VAL A 122 8.41 4.65 -2.55
C VAL A 122 8.09 4.94 -1.08
N ASN A 123 7.85 3.89 -0.33
CA ASN A 123 7.79 3.98 1.12
C ASN A 123 9.19 4.28 1.65
N TYR A 124 9.33 5.33 2.45
CA TYR A 124 10.60 5.70 3.04
C TYR A 124 10.70 5.29 4.51
N GLY A 125 9.58 5.35 5.23
CA GLY A 125 9.53 4.94 6.63
C GLY A 125 8.33 5.50 7.38
N PHE A 126 8.43 5.44 8.69
CA PHE A 126 7.45 6.00 9.63
C PHE A 126 8.20 6.61 10.81
N ASP A 127 7.84 7.83 11.19
CA ASP A 127 8.36 8.43 12.43
C ASP A 127 7.61 7.89 13.65
N ALA A 128 6.33 7.56 13.47
CA ALA A 128 5.51 7.00 14.54
C ALA A 128 4.44 6.07 13.95
N ILE A 129 4.19 4.95 14.65
CA ILE A 129 3.08 4.04 14.39
C ILE A 129 2.48 3.66 15.75
N ARG A 130 1.16 3.63 15.82
CA ARG A 130 0.41 3.12 16.97
C ARG A 130 -0.77 2.28 16.49
N PHE A 131 -0.81 1.02 16.89
CA PHE A 131 -1.97 0.14 16.75
C PHE A 131 -2.89 0.39 17.94
N MET A 132 -4.04 1.00 17.66
CA MET A 132 -4.94 1.55 18.70
C MET A 132 -6.06 0.59 19.08
N SER A 133 -6.56 -0.16 18.10
CA SER A 133 -7.59 -1.19 18.30
C SER A 133 -7.45 -2.31 17.27
N PRO A 134 -7.83 -3.55 17.64
CA PRO A 134 -7.77 -4.67 16.70
C PRO A 134 -8.81 -4.50 15.58
N VAL A 135 -8.45 -4.94 14.38
CA VAL A 135 -9.35 -5.07 13.24
C VAL A 135 -9.85 -6.50 13.20
N LYS A 136 -11.12 -6.73 13.46
CA LYS A 136 -11.72 -8.08 13.40
C LYS A 136 -11.80 -8.57 11.96
N SER A 137 -11.69 -9.85 11.75
CA SER A 137 -12.00 -10.50 10.47
C SER A 137 -13.41 -10.08 10.00
N GLY A 138 -13.55 -9.69 8.74
CA GLY A 138 -14.79 -9.19 8.17
C GLY A 138 -15.09 -7.71 8.44
N ALA A 139 -14.32 -7.04 9.31
CA ALA A 139 -14.50 -5.61 9.54
C ALA A 139 -14.12 -4.77 8.32
N ARG A 140 -14.71 -3.58 8.20
CA ARG A 140 -14.38 -2.60 7.16
C ARG A 140 -13.49 -1.51 7.74
N ILE A 141 -12.43 -1.17 7.03
CA ILE A 141 -11.51 -0.09 7.38
C ILE A 141 -11.45 0.93 6.24
N ARG A 142 -11.06 2.16 6.59
CA ARG A 142 -10.67 3.20 5.63
C ARG A 142 -9.57 4.06 6.24
N ALA A 143 -8.81 4.74 5.40
CA ALA A 143 -7.77 5.66 5.84
C ALA A 143 -8.12 7.10 5.52
N ARG A 144 -7.79 8.01 6.45
CA ARG A 144 -7.74 9.46 6.27
C ARG A 144 -6.28 9.87 6.14
N PHE A 145 -6.01 10.76 5.20
CA PHE A 145 -4.67 11.27 4.94
C PHE A 145 -4.65 12.79 5.06
N VAL A 146 -3.82 13.29 5.96
CA VAL A 146 -3.47 14.71 6.06
C VAL A 146 -2.05 14.86 5.53
N LEU A 147 -1.81 15.72 4.54
CA LEU A 147 -0.47 16.03 4.10
C LEU A 147 0.21 16.92 5.15
N ALA A 148 1.04 16.33 5.98
CA ALA A 148 1.66 17.05 7.09
C ALA A 148 2.86 17.90 6.64
N GLU A 149 3.66 17.37 5.70
CA GLU A 149 4.84 18.06 5.20
C GLU A 149 5.07 17.73 3.71
N PHE A 150 5.60 18.71 2.99
CA PHE A 150 6.04 18.58 1.60
C PHE A 150 7.38 19.30 1.39
N THR A 151 8.38 18.60 0.90
CA THR A 151 9.69 19.16 0.58
C THR A 151 10.17 18.65 -0.77
N ALA A 152 10.31 19.54 -1.75
CA ALA A 152 10.96 19.23 -3.02
C ALA A 152 12.47 19.50 -2.90
N ARG A 153 13.29 18.54 -3.35
CA ARG A 153 14.76 18.65 -3.34
C ARG A 153 15.31 18.95 -4.74
N PRO A 154 16.45 19.65 -4.85
CA PRO A 154 17.10 19.89 -6.15
C PRO A 154 17.45 18.60 -6.91
N SER A 155 17.53 17.46 -6.23
CA SER A 155 17.78 16.15 -6.83
C SER A 155 16.59 15.59 -7.63
N GLY A 156 15.43 16.28 -7.66
CA GLY A 156 14.20 15.80 -8.26
C GLY A 156 13.37 14.89 -7.35
N TRP A 157 13.82 14.61 -6.12
CA TRP A 157 13.04 13.88 -5.14
C TRP A 157 12.18 14.82 -4.30
N MET A 158 10.96 14.35 -4.02
CA MET A 158 10.01 15.00 -3.12
C MET A 158 9.82 14.13 -1.90
N HIS A 159 9.87 14.72 -0.72
CA HIS A 159 9.46 14.11 0.54
C HIS A 159 8.04 14.53 0.85
N LEU A 160 7.18 13.56 1.09
CA LEU A 160 5.80 13.76 1.48
C LEU A 160 5.54 12.99 2.76
N ASN A 161 5.20 13.70 3.82
CA ASN A 161 4.88 13.12 5.11
C ASN A 161 3.37 13.23 5.36
N TYR A 162 2.75 12.12 5.71
CA TYR A 162 1.32 12.06 5.94
C TYR A 162 1.02 11.70 7.39
N ASP A 163 0.11 12.45 8.01
CA ASP A 163 -0.59 11.97 9.20
C ASP A 163 -1.74 11.09 8.73
N VAL A 164 -1.69 9.83 9.12
CA VAL A 164 -2.65 8.81 8.70
C VAL A 164 -3.44 8.32 9.89
N THR A 165 -4.76 8.22 9.70
CA THR A 165 -5.67 7.56 10.64
C THR A 165 -6.45 6.48 9.91
N VAL A 166 -6.31 5.22 10.34
CA VAL A 166 -7.12 4.11 9.84
C VAL A 166 -8.30 3.90 10.76
N GLU A 167 -9.48 4.16 10.24
CA GLU A 167 -10.76 3.99 10.93
C GLU A 167 -11.30 2.57 10.75
N VAL A 168 -12.05 2.08 11.74
CA VAL A 168 -12.86 0.86 11.66
C VAL A 168 -14.31 1.26 11.66
N GLU A 169 -15.11 0.73 10.72
CA GLU A 169 -16.55 1.05 10.62
C GLU A 169 -17.27 0.74 11.93
N GLY A 170 -18.07 1.71 12.40
CA GLY A 170 -18.81 1.61 13.67
C GLY A 170 -17.96 1.76 14.94
N SER A 171 -16.62 1.92 14.85
CA SER A 171 -15.76 2.15 16.01
C SER A 171 -15.44 3.63 16.21
N LYS A 172 -15.43 4.06 17.48
CA LYS A 172 -14.95 5.41 17.85
C LYS A 172 -13.42 5.49 17.92
N LYS A 173 -12.74 4.34 18.09
CA LYS A 173 -11.28 4.29 18.14
C LYS A 173 -10.75 3.85 16.79
N PRO A 174 -9.70 4.50 16.27
CA PRO A 174 -9.05 4.04 15.05
C PRO A 174 -8.33 2.71 15.27
N ALA A 175 -8.11 1.96 14.18
CA ALA A 175 -7.26 0.78 14.21
C ALA A 175 -5.79 1.16 14.35
N LEU A 176 -5.38 2.21 13.63
CA LEU A 176 -3.99 2.63 13.51
C LEU A 176 -3.90 4.14 13.32
N THR A 177 -2.87 4.74 13.89
CA THR A 177 -2.39 6.09 13.53
C THR A 177 -0.92 6.01 13.18
N ALA A 178 -0.49 6.81 12.19
CA ALA A 178 0.91 6.83 11.76
C ALA A 178 1.33 8.20 11.22
N ARG A 179 2.60 8.56 11.41
CA ARG A 179 3.31 9.55 10.60
C ARG A 179 4.08 8.78 9.52
N TRP A 180 3.52 8.75 8.32
CA TRP A 180 4.05 7.99 7.19
C TRP A 180 4.91 8.88 6.29
N LEU A 181 6.13 8.42 6.02
CA LEU A 181 7.11 9.10 5.18
C LEU A 181 7.18 8.42 3.82
N THR A 182 7.00 9.19 2.76
CA THR A 182 7.12 8.70 1.39
C THR A 182 8.06 9.58 0.58
N LEU A 183 8.65 8.99 -0.45
CA LEU A 183 9.41 9.70 -1.46
C LEU A 183 8.71 9.54 -2.81
N ALA A 184 8.70 10.62 -3.59
CA ALA A 184 8.31 10.57 -4.99
C ALA A 184 9.39 11.23 -5.86
N ALA A 185 9.67 10.66 -7.03
CA ALA A 185 10.61 11.23 -7.99
C ALA A 185 9.85 11.90 -9.13
N LEU A 186 10.24 13.11 -9.51
CA LEU A 186 9.81 13.73 -10.75
C LEU A 186 10.47 13.02 -11.93
N ASP A 187 9.73 12.84 -13.01
CA ASP A 187 10.27 12.35 -14.27
C ASP A 187 11.32 13.35 -14.79
N LYS A 188 12.42 12.81 -15.35
CA LYS A 188 13.56 13.65 -15.79
C LYS A 188 13.18 14.73 -16.81
N LYS A 189 12.02 14.60 -17.47
CA LYS A 189 11.54 15.61 -18.43
C LYS A 189 11.00 16.87 -17.76
N ASP A 190 10.50 16.76 -16.54
CA ASP A 190 9.81 17.86 -15.82
C ASP A 190 10.69 18.47 -14.70
N ALA A 191 11.86 17.90 -14.44
CA ALA A 191 12.81 18.39 -13.44
C ALA A 191 13.63 19.62 -13.91
N SER A 192 13.46 20.05 -15.16
CA SER A 192 14.22 21.15 -15.80
C SER A 192 13.37 22.38 -16.20
N ALA A 193 12.15 22.46 -15.70
CA ALA A 193 11.26 23.60 -15.93
C ALA A 193 11.18 24.58 -14.74
#